data_92a9f3254cdbb0e2fcfcc109a03981cc
#
_entry.id   92a9f3254cdbb0e2fcfcc109a03981cc
#
_cell.length_a   1.000
_cell.length_b   1.000
_cell.length_c   1.000
_cell.angle_alpha   90.00
_cell.angle_beta   90.00
_cell.angle_gamma   90.00
#
_symmetry.space_group_name_H-M   'P 1'
#
loop_
_entity.id
_entity.type
_entity.pdbx_description
1 polymer ?
#
loop_
_entity_poly.entity_id
_entity_poly.type
_entity_poly.pdbx_seq_one_letter_code
_entity_poly.pdbx_strand_id
1 'polypeptide(L)'
;GIETTTGPLGQGITNGVGFAMAEKLMADQFNKPGHDIVNHHTYVFMGDGCLMEGVSHEACALAGTWGLGNLIAFWDDNNISIDGHIDGWYTDDTVKRFEAYGWHVQSVDGHDSDAINAAIEAAKKVTDKPSLICCKTIIGFGSPNKSASHDCHGAALGEEEVALTRKELGWDYEPFVIPDDVYAGWDAKAKGDAVEAEWNKKFDAYAAEYPELAAEFKRRMAGDLPANWKDVTEKLFAETNEKAESVASRKASQNVIAALAPTLPEYLGGSADLTGSNLTSCSSFKHVSGKEPGNYISYGVREFGMFAIMNGMALHGGLLPFGGTFHMFSDYAKSALRMSALMKLRTIAVLTHDSIGQGEDGPTHQPIENTAGLRYIPNMDVWRPADSVEVAVAWVAAIERQDGPTSLVLSRQGIPGRKHDAADFEGMRKGAYILSEAKGGKADVILIATGSEVDLAAKAQEALAEDGINARVVSMPSTNVFDRQDQA
;
A
#
# COMPACT_ATOMS: atom_id res chain seq x y z
N GLY A 1 -3.14 18.97 -5.17
CA GLY A 1 -3.98 18.74 -4.04
C GLY A 1 -3.21 18.18 -2.84
N ILE A 2 -3.95 17.67 -1.91
CA ILE A 2 -3.41 16.91 -0.77
C ILE A 2 -3.87 15.47 -0.97
N GLU A 3 -2.94 14.58 -1.28
CA GLU A 3 -3.23 13.20 -1.68
C GLU A 3 -3.45 12.30 -0.47
N THR A 4 -2.80 12.60 0.67
CA THR A 4 -3.00 11.87 1.91
C THR A 4 -2.74 12.76 3.13
N THR A 5 -3.49 12.51 4.20
CA THR A 5 -3.31 13.12 5.52
C THR A 5 -3.38 11.99 6.54
N THR A 6 -2.49 12.00 7.51
CA THR A 6 -2.41 10.94 8.52
C THR A 6 -2.79 11.43 9.91
N GLY A 7 -2.94 10.56 10.84
CA GLY A 7 -2.98 10.66 12.29
C GLY A 7 -2.17 9.49 12.82
N PRO A 8 -2.14 8.31 12.11
CA PRO A 8 -1.13 7.28 12.35
C PRO A 8 0.24 7.79 11.89
N LEU A 9 0.99 8.42 12.80
CA LEU A 9 2.27 9.05 12.52
C LEU A 9 3.27 8.07 11.87
N GLY A 10 4.21 8.60 11.09
CA GLY A 10 5.19 7.83 10.32
C GLY A 10 4.66 7.26 9.00
N GLN A 11 3.37 6.98 8.86
CA GLN A 11 2.81 6.48 7.60
C GLN A 11 2.76 7.54 6.50
N GLY A 12 2.64 8.82 6.84
CA GLY A 12 2.65 9.94 5.87
C GLY A 12 3.95 10.03 5.08
N ILE A 13 5.10 10.07 5.76
CA ILE A 13 6.40 10.06 5.08
C ILE A 13 6.61 8.75 4.31
N THR A 14 6.12 7.64 4.83
CA THR A 14 6.23 6.35 4.17
C THR A 14 5.38 6.29 2.90
N ASN A 15 4.16 6.87 2.91
CA ASN A 15 3.38 7.07 1.69
C ASN A 15 4.12 8.00 0.70
N GLY A 16 4.74 9.09 1.19
CA GLY A 16 5.56 9.99 0.37
C GLY A 16 6.69 9.28 -0.35
N VAL A 17 7.37 8.33 0.32
CA VAL A 17 8.37 7.46 -0.32
C VAL A 17 7.73 6.61 -1.42
N GLY A 18 6.52 6.10 -1.20
CA GLY A 18 5.75 5.37 -2.21
C GLY A 18 5.37 6.22 -3.42
N PHE A 19 4.93 7.46 -3.21
CA PHE A 19 4.67 8.43 -4.29
C PHE A 19 5.91 8.70 -5.13
N ALA A 20 7.04 8.99 -4.49
CA ALA A 20 8.29 9.29 -5.19
C ALA A 20 8.84 8.06 -5.94
N MET A 21 8.66 6.85 -5.39
CA MET A 21 9.01 5.62 -6.10
C MET A 21 8.10 5.40 -7.31
N ALA A 22 6.80 5.65 -7.19
CA ALA A 22 5.87 5.51 -8.30
C ALA A 22 6.18 6.51 -9.41
N GLU A 23 6.44 7.77 -9.08
CA GLU A 23 6.92 8.78 -10.02
C GLU A 23 8.14 8.29 -10.78
N LYS A 24 9.18 7.84 -10.07
CA LYS A 24 10.43 7.33 -10.67
C LYS A 24 10.18 6.18 -11.64
N LEU A 25 9.40 5.18 -11.24
CA LEU A 25 9.10 4.01 -12.08
C LEU A 25 8.25 4.36 -13.30
N MET A 26 7.31 5.28 -13.15
CA MET A 26 6.50 5.78 -14.27
C MET A 26 7.34 6.64 -15.22
N ALA A 27 8.23 7.49 -14.70
CA ALA A 27 9.17 8.27 -15.51
C ALA A 27 10.09 7.36 -16.32
N ASP A 28 10.68 6.33 -15.71
CA ASP A 28 11.53 5.36 -16.39
C ASP A 28 10.83 4.64 -17.57
N GLN A 29 9.52 4.39 -17.43
CA GLN A 29 8.74 3.69 -18.45
C GLN A 29 8.23 4.61 -19.56
N PHE A 30 7.72 5.78 -19.20
CA PHE A 30 6.95 6.62 -20.10
C PHE A 30 7.72 7.83 -20.66
N ASN A 31 8.69 8.39 -19.94
CA ASN A 31 9.47 9.49 -20.49
C ASN A 31 10.31 9.05 -21.68
N LYS A 32 10.39 9.90 -22.70
CA LYS A 32 11.16 9.68 -23.93
C LYS A 32 11.99 10.92 -24.22
N PRO A 33 13.06 10.79 -25.01
CA PRO A 33 13.86 11.96 -25.40
C PRO A 33 13.00 13.09 -25.96
N GLY A 34 13.03 14.26 -25.32
CA GLY A 34 12.21 15.42 -25.68
C GLY A 34 10.79 15.41 -25.11
N HIS A 35 10.37 14.37 -24.40
CA HIS A 35 9.06 14.21 -23.81
C HIS A 35 9.16 13.77 -22.36
N ASP A 36 9.17 14.71 -21.46
CA ASP A 36 9.24 14.55 -20.02
C ASP A 36 7.82 14.73 -19.43
N ILE A 37 6.99 13.66 -19.51
CA ILE A 37 5.57 13.71 -19.11
C ILE A 37 5.34 13.32 -17.66
N VAL A 38 6.31 12.65 -17.02
CA VAL A 38 6.30 12.30 -15.59
C VAL A 38 7.53 12.91 -14.95
N ASN A 39 7.36 14.00 -14.21
CA ASN A 39 8.44 14.71 -13.54
C ASN A 39 7.83 15.66 -12.50
N HIS A 40 7.30 15.09 -11.43
CA HIS A 40 6.71 15.87 -10.36
C HIS A 40 7.40 15.55 -9.03
N HIS A 41 7.40 16.54 -8.14
CA HIS A 41 7.93 16.37 -6.80
C HIS A 41 6.83 15.93 -5.84
N THR A 42 7.22 15.11 -4.88
CA THR A 42 6.41 14.76 -3.72
C THR A 42 6.88 15.58 -2.53
N TYR A 43 5.97 16.36 -1.95
CA TYR A 43 6.23 17.16 -0.75
C TYR A 43 5.57 16.51 0.46
N VAL A 44 6.32 16.36 1.56
CA VAL A 44 5.81 15.75 2.79
C VAL A 44 6.13 16.66 3.98
N PHE A 45 5.14 16.88 4.83
CA PHE A 45 5.29 17.63 6.07
C PHE A 45 5.17 16.67 7.26
N MET A 46 6.05 16.79 8.23
CA MET A 46 6.10 15.91 9.40
C MET A 46 6.64 16.65 10.62
N GLY A 47 6.16 16.28 11.80
CA GLY A 47 6.67 16.78 13.08
C GLY A 47 7.58 15.75 13.78
N ASP A 48 8.00 16.08 15.01
CA ASP A 48 8.88 15.25 15.84
C ASP A 48 8.34 13.82 16.02
N GLY A 49 7.04 13.69 16.32
CA GLY A 49 6.41 12.39 16.51
C GLY A 49 6.46 11.49 15.28
N CYS A 50 6.39 12.06 14.08
CA CYS A 50 6.54 11.28 12.84
C CYS A 50 7.94 10.65 12.75
N LEU A 51 8.97 11.34 13.21
CA LEU A 51 10.36 10.89 13.16
C LEU A 51 10.73 9.92 14.29
N MET A 52 9.93 9.86 15.37
CA MET A 52 10.05 8.87 16.43
C MET A 52 9.52 7.50 16.01
N GLU A 53 8.55 7.46 15.09
CA GLU A 53 7.95 6.22 14.61
C GLU A 53 8.97 5.33 13.89
N GLY A 54 9.05 4.03 14.25
CA GLY A 54 9.98 3.08 13.66
C GLY A 54 9.84 2.95 12.14
N VAL A 55 8.61 3.05 11.61
CA VAL A 55 8.35 2.95 10.17
C VAL A 55 8.98 4.07 9.35
N SER A 56 9.19 5.27 9.93
CA SER A 56 9.92 6.34 9.25
C SER A 56 11.40 5.99 9.04
N HIS A 57 12.03 5.28 9.99
CA HIS A 57 13.40 4.76 9.80
C HIS A 57 13.45 3.76 8.64
N GLU A 58 12.48 2.85 8.56
CA GLU A 58 12.39 1.86 7.46
C GLU A 58 12.29 2.55 6.10
N ALA A 59 11.36 3.48 5.96
CA ALA A 59 11.06 4.15 4.69
C ALA A 59 12.14 5.16 4.29
N CYS A 60 12.62 5.99 5.21
CA CYS A 60 13.61 7.03 4.88
C CYS A 60 14.98 6.43 4.52
N ALA A 61 15.37 5.30 5.15
CA ALA A 61 16.57 4.56 4.76
C ALA A 61 16.46 4.01 3.34
N LEU A 62 15.28 3.46 2.96
CA LEU A 62 15.03 2.98 1.60
C LEU A 62 15.01 4.12 0.58
N ALA A 63 14.40 5.26 0.90
CA ALA A 63 14.35 6.43 0.02
C ALA A 63 15.75 6.91 -0.37
N GLY A 64 16.68 6.97 0.60
CA GLY A 64 18.08 7.27 0.35
C GLY A 64 18.76 6.21 -0.51
N THR A 65 18.54 4.93 -0.21
CA THR A 65 19.08 3.79 -0.97
C THR A 65 18.63 3.82 -2.44
N TRP A 66 17.37 4.18 -2.70
CA TRP A 66 16.79 4.26 -4.04
C TRP A 66 17.07 5.58 -4.76
N GLY A 67 17.65 6.57 -4.08
CA GLY A 67 18.02 7.86 -4.67
C GLY A 67 16.79 8.63 -5.18
N LEU A 68 15.73 8.75 -4.35
CA LEU A 68 14.46 9.36 -4.76
C LEU A 68 14.55 10.90 -4.77
N GLY A 69 15.18 11.47 -5.81
CA GLY A 69 15.48 12.90 -5.91
C GLY A 69 14.25 13.82 -5.95
N ASN A 70 13.08 13.29 -6.36
CA ASN A 70 11.82 14.06 -6.39
C ASN A 70 11.06 14.06 -5.06
N LEU A 71 11.63 13.49 -3.99
CA LEU A 71 11.07 13.54 -2.63
C LEU A 71 11.68 14.69 -1.83
N ILE A 72 10.86 15.63 -1.39
CA ILE A 72 11.23 16.77 -0.55
C ILE A 72 10.38 16.75 0.70
N ALA A 73 11.00 16.49 1.85
CA ALA A 73 10.34 16.43 3.14
C ALA A 73 10.66 17.66 4.00
N PHE A 74 9.68 18.12 4.77
CA PHE A 74 9.82 19.19 5.74
C PHE A 74 9.63 18.62 7.14
N TRP A 75 10.57 18.91 8.02
CA TRP A 75 10.44 18.61 9.42
C TRP A 75 10.13 19.89 10.20
N ASP A 76 8.95 19.95 10.80
CA ASP A 76 8.57 20.95 11.78
C ASP A 76 9.27 20.63 13.11
N ASP A 77 10.47 21.20 13.26
CA ASP A 77 11.34 21.02 14.42
C ASP A 77 10.97 22.04 15.51
N ASN A 78 9.95 21.75 16.29
CA ASN A 78 9.47 22.65 17.35
C ASN A 78 9.77 22.16 18.76
N ASN A 79 10.36 20.98 18.95
CA ASN A 79 10.76 20.39 20.23
C ASN A 79 9.59 20.11 21.19
N ILE A 80 8.35 20.00 20.69
CA ILE A 80 7.14 19.77 21.51
C ILE A 80 6.35 18.58 20.97
N SER A 81 5.96 17.71 21.89
CA SER A 81 4.93 16.70 21.66
C SER A 81 3.78 16.89 22.66
N ILE A 82 2.81 15.96 22.65
CA ILE A 82 1.65 16.01 23.56
C ILE A 82 2.05 15.99 25.05
N ASP A 83 3.17 15.29 25.37
CA ASP A 83 3.66 15.17 26.75
C ASP A 83 4.60 16.33 27.18
N GLY A 84 4.87 17.27 26.29
CA GLY A 84 5.73 18.42 26.56
C GLY A 84 7.01 18.46 25.72
N HIS A 85 8.07 19.03 26.30
CA HIS A 85 9.40 19.09 25.66
C HIS A 85 9.99 17.70 25.49
N ILE A 86 10.46 17.39 24.26
CA ILE A 86 10.90 16.04 23.88
C ILE A 86 12.29 15.66 24.38
N ASP A 87 13.03 16.54 25.03
CA ASP A 87 14.41 16.35 25.50
C ASP A 87 14.61 15.09 26.38
N GLY A 88 13.54 14.59 26.99
CA GLY A 88 13.58 13.41 27.85
C GLY A 88 13.43 12.07 27.12
N TRP A 89 12.98 12.08 25.85
CA TRP A 89 12.71 10.84 25.10
C TRP A 89 13.04 10.90 23.60
N TYR A 90 13.51 12.03 23.10
CA TYR A 90 13.98 12.18 21.73
C TYR A 90 15.19 13.11 21.68
N THR A 91 16.36 12.50 21.62
CA THR A 91 17.66 13.20 21.58
C THR A 91 18.49 12.84 20.36
N ASP A 92 17.84 12.24 19.35
CA ASP A 92 18.48 11.88 18.09
C ASP A 92 18.98 13.12 17.37
N ASP A 93 20.18 13.05 16.81
CA ASP A 93 20.66 14.02 15.83
C ASP A 93 20.02 13.71 14.46
N THR A 94 18.83 14.27 14.25
CA THR A 94 18.03 14.01 13.05
C THR A 94 18.76 14.39 11.77
N VAL A 95 19.55 15.47 11.77
CA VAL A 95 20.36 15.90 10.63
C VAL A 95 21.34 14.79 10.25
N LYS A 96 22.16 14.33 11.21
CA LYS A 96 23.14 13.26 10.96
C LYS A 96 22.47 11.94 10.60
N ARG A 97 21.31 11.64 11.20
CA ARG A 97 20.56 10.45 10.87
C ARG A 97 20.14 10.42 9.39
N PHE A 98 19.60 11.51 8.88
CA PHE A 98 19.18 11.61 7.49
C PHE A 98 20.40 11.69 6.53
N GLU A 99 21.46 12.36 6.92
CA GLU A 99 22.75 12.31 6.18
C GLU A 99 23.27 10.87 6.07
N ALA A 100 23.18 10.08 7.15
CA ALA A 100 23.56 8.67 7.15
C ALA A 100 22.65 7.79 6.25
N TYR A 101 21.36 8.16 6.07
CA TYR A 101 20.49 7.54 5.07
C TYR A 101 20.82 7.94 3.63
N GLY A 102 21.69 8.91 3.41
CA GLY A 102 22.05 9.41 2.08
C GLY A 102 21.15 10.52 1.56
N TRP A 103 20.42 11.22 2.44
CA TRP A 103 19.60 12.38 2.09
C TRP A 103 20.44 13.66 1.98
N HIS A 104 19.97 14.60 1.18
CA HIS A 104 20.39 15.99 1.20
C HIS A 104 19.63 16.71 2.33
N VAL A 105 20.34 17.29 3.30
CA VAL A 105 19.73 17.91 4.48
C VAL A 105 20.07 19.40 4.53
N GLN A 106 19.08 20.21 4.82
CA GLN A 106 19.18 21.65 5.02
C GLN A 106 18.47 22.04 6.32
N SER A 107 18.98 23.06 7.03
CA SER A 107 18.33 23.61 8.23
C SER A 107 18.05 25.09 8.01
N VAL A 108 16.83 25.52 8.32
CA VAL A 108 16.35 26.90 8.13
C VAL A 108 15.55 27.38 9.33
N ASP A 109 15.42 28.69 9.48
CA ASP A 109 14.37 29.26 10.33
C ASP A 109 13.02 29.00 9.66
N GLY A 110 12.17 28.23 10.32
CA GLY A 110 10.83 27.87 9.84
C GLY A 110 9.82 29.01 9.86
N HIS A 111 10.19 30.19 10.38
CA HIS A 111 9.40 31.42 10.31
C HIS A 111 9.93 32.41 9.26
N ASP A 112 11.02 32.10 8.57
CA ASP A 112 11.58 32.88 7.46
C ASP A 112 11.16 32.27 6.11
N SER A 113 10.15 32.88 5.47
CA SER A 113 9.60 32.41 4.19
C SER A 113 10.61 32.47 3.05
N ASP A 114 11.55 33.41 3.07
CA ASP A 114 12.58 33.54 2.04
C ASP A 114 13.63 32.44 2.17
N ALA A 115 14.02 32.10 3.41
CA ALA A 115 14.92 30.98 3.69
C ALA A 115 14.30 29.63 3.31
N ILE A 116 13.00 29.43 3.62
CA ILE A 116 12.25 28.23 3.23
C ILE A 116 12.20 28.11 1.70
N ASN A 117 11.85 29.19 1.01
CA ASN A 117 11.77 29.20 -0.45
C ASN A 117 13.14 28.90 -1.10
N ALA A 118 14.21 29.50 -0.59
CA ALA A 118 15.57 29.21 -1.05
C ALA A 118 15.96 27.73 -0.85
N ALA A 119 15.58 27.14 0.27
CA ALA A 119 15.82 25.73 0.56
C ALA A 119 15.03 24.80 -0.38
N ILE A 120 13.77 25.14 -0.71
CA ILE A 120 12.98 24.40 -1.70
C ILE A 120 13.67 24.42 -3.07
N GLU A 121 14.07 25.61 -3.53
CA GLU A 121 14.73 25.75 -4.83
C GLU A 121 16.11 25.06 -4.89
N ALA A 122 16.80 24.94 -3.74
CA ALA A 122 18.01 24.16 -3.64
C ALA A 122 17.70 22.64 -3.69
N ALA A 123 16.68 22.19 -2.94
CA ALA A 123 16.25 20.78 -2.93
C ALA A 123 15.82 20.30 -4.33
N LYS A 124 15.07 21.10 -5.09
CA LYS A 124 14.64 20.79 -6.46
C LYS A 124 15.81 20.56 -7.45
N LYS A 125 17.00 21.05 -7.14
CA LYS A 125 18.20 20.84 -7.95
C LYS A 125 18.93 19.54 -7.63
N VAL A 126 18.59 18.89 -6.52
CA VAL A 126 19.17 17.62 -6.08
C VAL A 126 18.34 16.48 -6.64
N THR A 127 18.82 15.84 -7.69
CA THR A 127 18.05 14.85 -8.46
C THR A 127 18.41 13.40 -8.16
N ASP A 128 19.47 13.18 -7.38
CA ASP A 128 20.06 11.85 -7.12
C ASP A 128 19.80 11.32 -5.70
N LYS A 129 19.16 12.11 -4.86
CA LYS A 129 18.81 11.74 -3.48
C LYS A 129 17.65 12.58 -2.95
N PRO A 130 16.84 12.05 -1.99
CA PRO A 130 15.79 12.82 -1.38
C PRO A 130 16.31 13.96 -0.51
N SER A 131 15.50 14.99 -0.31
CA SER A 131 15.86 16.18 0.49
C SER A 131 15.01 16.28 1.76
N LEU A 132 15.66 16.62 2.89
CA LEU A 132 15.01 17.01 4.13
C LEU A 132 15.32 18.48 4.42
N ILE A 133 14.28 19.28 4.64
CA ILE A 133 14.37 20.66 5.12
C ILE A 133 13.92 20.68 6.59
N CYS A 134 14.89 20.87 7.49
CA CYS A 134 14.63 21.00 8.93
C CYS A 134 14.23 22.46 9.21
N CYS A 135 12.96 22.68 9.49
CA CYS A 135 12.38 23.98 9.75
C CYS A 135 12.28 24.20 11.28
N LYS A 136 13.19 25.00 11.84
CA LYS A 136 13.10 25.35 13.27
C LYS A 136 11.91 26.27 13.48
N THR A 137 10.92 25.82 14.23
CA THR A 137 9.68 26.56 14.47
C THR A 137 9.36 26.67 15.94
N ILE A 138 8.32 27.43 16.24
CA ILE A 138 7.74 27.56 17.58
C ILE A 138 6.27 27.16 17.47
N ILE A 139 5.86 26.08 18.11
CA ILE A 139 4.44 25.69 18.17
C ILE A 139 3.64 26.82 18.84
N GLY A 140 2.45 27.14 18.27
CA GLY A 140 1.63 28.24 18.81
C GLY A 140 2.26 29.62 18.63
N PHE A 141 3.09 29.81 17.59
CA PHE A 141 3.73 31.09 17.28
C PHE A 141 2.73 32.25 17.31
N GLY A 142 3.10 33.34 18.00
CA GLY A 142 2.27 34.50 18.19
C GLY A 142 1.33 34.43 19.42
N SER A 143 1.22 33.28 20.10
CA SER A 143 0.48 33.18 21.36
C SER A 143 1.34 33.66 22.53
N PRO A 144 0.99 34.72 23.26
CA PRO A 144 1.82 35.26 24.32
C PRO A 144 2.01 34.32 25.52
N ASN A 145 1.01 33.48 25.84
CA ASN A 145 1.03 32.65 27.04
C ASN A 145 1.14 31.14 26.74
N LYS A 146 0.89 30.70 25.51
CA LYS A 146 0.84 29.25 25.16
C LYS A 146 1.81 28.84 24.07
N SER A 147 2.58 29.76 23.46
CA SER A 147 3.64 29.41 22.49
C SER A 147 4.73 28.58 23.16
N ALA A 148 5.40 27.74 22.38
CA ALA A 148 6.43 26.80 22.82
C ALA A 148 5.98 25.88 23.97
N SER A 149 4.69 25.55 24.02
CA SER A 149 4.09 24.74 25.09
C SER A 149 3.19 23.63 24.49
N HIS A 150 3.09 22.51 25.20
CA HIS A 150 2.13 21.45 24.84
C HIS A 150 0.67 21.88 25.02
N ASP A 151 0.38 22.98 25.74
CA ASP A 151 -0.97 23.50 25.94
C ASP A 151 -1.68 23.94 24.66
N CYS A 152 -0.93 24.16 23.58
CA CYS A 152 -1.48 24.44 22.25
C CYS A 152 -1.37 23.24 21.26
N HIS A 153 -0.80 22.12 21.68
CA HIS A 153 -0.69 20.93 20.87
C HIS A 153 -2.04 20.19 20.78
N GLY A 154 -2.80 20.45 19.71
CA GLY A 154 -4.12 19.86 19.51
C GLY A 154 -5.22 20.36 20.44
N ALA A 155 -4.96 21.42 21.22
CA ALA A 155 -5.91 22.04 22.12
C ALA A 155 -6.27 23.47 21.64
N ALA A 156 -7.52 23.88 21.88
CA ALA A 156 -7.95 25.23 21.59
C ALA A 156 -7.25 26.24 22.51
N LEU A 157 -6.81 27.37 21.96
CA LEU A 157 -6.19 28.43 22.73
C LEU A 157 -7.15 29.05 23.76
N GLY A 158 -8.46 29.07 23.46
CA GLY A 158 -9.48 29.78 24.24
C GLY A 158 -9.64 31.22 23.78
N GLU A 159 -10.81 31.83 24.05
CA GLU A 159 -11.18 33.12 23.50
C GLU A 159 -10.21 34.25 23.90
N GLU A 160 -9.79 34.28 25.16
CA GLU A 160 -8.85 35.31 25.70
C GLU A 160 -7.49 35.21 24.99
N GLU A 161 -6.93 34.00 24.86
CA GLU A 161 -5.63 33.80 24.26
C GLU A 161 -5.68 34.01 22.72
N VAL A 162 -6.79 33.67 22.08
CA VAL A 162 -7.02 34.01 20.67
C VAL A 162 -6.98 35.52 20.44
N ALA A 163 -7.64 36.29 21.31
CA ALA A 163 -7.64 37.76 21.23
C ALA A 163 -6.22 38.35 21.39
N LEU A 164 -5.44 37.80 22.34
CA LEU A 164 -4.04 38.21 22.55
C LEU A 164 -3.16 37.83 21.35
N THR A 165 -3.32 36.63 20.82
CA THR A 165 -2.57 36.15 19.65
C THR A 165 -2.88 36.97 18.40
N ARG A 166 -4.14 37.31 18.16
CA ARG A 166 -4.53 38.19 17.05
C ARG A 166 -3.85 39.55 17.17
N LYS A 167 -3.82 40.12 18.37
CA LYS A 167 -3.15 41.42 18.64
C LYS A 167 -1.65 41.33 18.39
N GLU A 168 -1.00 40.23 18.83
CA GLU A 168 0.44 40.00 18.64
C GLU A 168 0.80 39.87 17.16
N LEU A 169 -0.04 39.15 16.42
CA LEU A 169 0.14 38.93 14.96
C LEU A 169 -0.35 40.12 14.09
N GLY A 170 -0.95 41.16 14.70
CA GLY A 170 -1.51 42.28 13.95
C GLY A 170 -2.72 41.93 13.08
N TRP A 171 -3.51 40.90 13.49
CA TRP A 171 -4.70 40.44 12.77
C TRP A 171 -5.97 41.02 13.36
N ASP A 172 -6.47 42.13 12.77
CA ASP A 172 -7.60 42.91 13.29
C ASP A 172 -8.97 42.50 12.72
N TYR A 173 -9.02 41.51 11.84
CA TYR A 173 -10.27 41.09 11.18
C TYR A 173 -11.09 40.16 12.07
N GLU A 174 -12.42 40.20 11.93
CA GLU A 174 -13.32 39.30 12.64
C GLU A 174 -13.07 37.82 12.28
N PRO A 175 -13.45 36.85 13.13
CA PRO A 175 -13.32 35.44 12.82
C PRO A 175 -13.94 35.09 11.47
N PHE A 176 -13.24 34.30 10.66
CA PHE A 176 -13.62 33.88 9.29
C PHE A 176 -13.71 35.01 8.26
N VAL A 177 -13.35 36.24 8.59
CA VAL A 177 -13.23 37.34 7.63
C VAL A 177 -11.80 37.40 7.14
N ILE A 178 -11.60 37.06 5.85
CA ILE A 178 -10.31 37.11 5.19
C ILE A 178 -10.33 38.25 4.17
N PRO A 179 -9.37 39.16 4.19
CA PRO A 179 -9.29 40.27 3.22
C PRO A 179 -9.16 39.80 1.77
N ASP A 180 -9.68 40.55 0.86
CA ASP A 180 -9.69 40.23 -0.58
C ASP A 180 -8.27 40.13 -1.17
N ASP A 181 -7.32 40.91 -0.69
CA ASP A 181 -5.92 40.86 -1.10
C ASP A 181 -5.23 39.57 -0.63
N VAL A 182 -5.58 39.06 0.54
CA VAL A 182 -5.11 37.76 1.06
C VAL A 182 -5.70 36.64 0.18
N TYR A 183 -7.00 36.68 -0.11
CA TYR A 183 -7.62 35.72 -1.03
C TYR A 183 -6.96 35.76 -2.41
N ALA A 184 -6.73 36.92 -2.96
CA ALA A 184 -6.07 37.07 -4.27
C ALA A 184 -4.63 36.55 -4.26
N GLY A 185 -3.89 36.73 -3.15
CA GLY A 185 -2.54 36.19 -2.99
C GLY A 185 -2.48 34.65 -2.90
N TRP A 186 -3.52 34.02 -2.34
CA TRP A 186 -3.61 32.56 -2.21
C TRP A 186 -4.33 31.88 -3.38
N ASP A 187 -5.06 32.61 -4.23
CA ASP A 187 -5.78 32.05 -5.37
C ASP A 187 -4.82 31.62 -6.48
N ALA A 188 -4.53 30.31 -6.49
CA ALA A 188 -3.65 29.69 -7.47
C ALA A 188 -4.40 29.10 -8.69
N LYS A 189 -5.73 29.32 -8.85
CA LYS A 189 -6.52 28.69 -9.91
C LYS A 189 -5.97 29.01 -11.30
N ALA A 190 -5.81 30.30 -11.64
CA ALA A 190 -5.28 30.69 -12.93
C ALA A 190 -3.87 30.17 -13.22
N LYS A 191 -3.02 30.09 -12.18
CA LYS A 191 -1.69 29.47 -12.28
C LYS A 191 -1.80 27.95 -12.50
N GLY A 192 -2.71 27.28 -11.78
CA GLY A 192 -2.99 25.85 -11.94
C GLY A 192 -3.47 25.53 -13.35
N ASP A 193 -4.47 26.25 -13.84
CA ASP A 193 -5.01 26.10 -15.20
C ASP A 193 -3.92 26.26 -16.28
N ALA A 194 -3.01 27.22 -16.10
CA ALA A 194 -1.90 27.44 -17.03
C ALA A 194 -0.89 26.29 -17.03
N VAL A 195 -0.54 25.76 -15.84
CA VAL A 195 0.37 24.61 -15.70
C VAL A 195 -0.25 23.34 -16.27
N GLU A 196 -1.54 23.10 -16.01
CA GLU A 196 -2.27 21.96 -16.57
C GLU A 196 -2.35 22.06 -18.11
N ALA A 197 -2.67 23.23 -18.66
CA ALA A 197 -2.72 23.44 -20.10
C ALA A 197 -1.34 23.23 -20.76
N GLU A 198 -0.25 23.61 -20.10
CA GLU A 198 1.11 23.35 -20.58
C GLU A 198 1.42 21.85 -20.58
N TRP A 199 1.08 21.15 -19.50
CA TRP A 199 1.27 19.70 -19.42
C TRP A 199 0.44 18.97 -20.48
N ASN A 200 -0.84 19.35 -20.67
CA ASN A 200 -1.70 18.77 -21.69
C ASN A 200 -1.10 18.93 -23.09
N LYS A 201 -0.54 20.10 -23.40
CA LYS A 201 0.16 20.34 -24.67
C LYS A 201 1.38 19.44 -24.86
N LYS A 202 2.17 19.22 -23.79
CA LYS A 202 3.30 18.26 -23.82
C LYS A 202 2.80 16.84 -24.03
N PHE A 203 1.72 16.46 -23.35
CA PHE A 203 1.13 15.13 -23.48
C PHE A 203 0.52 14.89 -24.88
N ASP A 204 -0.11 15.89 -25.49
CA ASP A 204 -0.63 15.80 -26.86
C ASP A 204 0.50 15.59 -27.89
N ALA A 205 1.61 16.29 -27.73
CA ALA A 205 2.80 16.09 -28.57
C ALA A 205 3.40 14.69 -28.37
N TYR A 206 3.48 14.21 -27.12
CA TYR A 206 3.89 12.85 -26.79
C TYR A 206 2.95 11.81 -27.44
N ALA A 207 1.64 11.99 -27.32
CA ALA A 207 0.65 11.07 -27.87
C ALA A 207 0.69 11.01 -29.41
N ALA A 208 1.06 12.10 -30.08
CA ALA A 208 1.26 12.11 -31.52
C ALA A 208 2.48 11.29 -31.97
N GLU A 209 3.56 11.28 -31.16
CA GLU A 209 4.79 10.56 -31.49
C GLU A 209 4.79 9.13 -30.94
N TYR A 210 4.20 8.90 -29.73
CA TYR A 210 4.15 7.62 -29.03
C TYR A 210 2.71 7.20 -28.68
N PRO A 211 1.80 6.98 -29.65
CA PRO A 211 0.37 6.77 -29.40
C PRO A 211 0.07 5.55 -28.52
N GLU A 212 0.82 4.46 -28.66
CA GLU A 212 0.62 3.25 -27.85
C GLU A 212 1.00 3.48 -26.40
N LEU A 213 2.12 4.18 -26.14
CA LEU A 213 2.55 4.49 -24.77
C LEU A 213 1.61 5.51 -24.11
N ALA A 214 1.10 6.48 -24.87
CA ALA A 214 0.12 7.44 -24.37
C ALA A 214 -1.20 6.76 -24.00
N ALA A 215 -1.67 5.83 -24.79
CA ALA A 215 -2.85 5.02 -24.49
C ALA A 215 -2.64 4.16 -23.23
N GLU A 216 -1.47 3.52 -23.12
CA GLU A 216 -1.10 2.72 -21.96
C GLU A 216 -0.97 3.57 -20.68
N PHE A 217 -0.37 4.76 -20.76
CA PHE A 217 -0.31 5.70 -19.65
C PHE A 217 -1.71 6.06 -19.15
N LYS A 218 -2.62 6.45 -20.07
CA LYS A 218 -4.01 6.77 -19.73
C LYS A 218 -4.73 5.60 -19.08
N ARG A 219 -4.59 4.39 -19.66
CA ARG A 219 -5.19 3.16 -19.12
C ARG A 219 -4.76 2.92 -17.67
N ARG A 220 -3.45 3.00 -17.41
CA ARG A 220 -2.92 2.76 -16.05
C ARG A 220 -3.35 3.82 -15.06
N MET A 221 -3.31 5.10 -15.45
CA MET A 221 -3.74 6.19 -14.59
C MET A 221 -5.25 6.15 -14.28
N ALA A 222 -6.06 5.58 -15.20
CA ALA A 222 -7.48 5.31 -14.95
C ALA A 222 -7.71 4.07 -14.07
N GLY A 223 -6.69 3.25 -13.84
CA GLY A 223 -6.81 1.96 -13.12
C GLY A 223 -7.49 0.85 -13.92
N ASP A 224 -7.66 1.05 -15.22
CA ASP A 224 -8.30 0.09 -16.11
C ASP A 224 -7.41 -1.11 -16.39
N LEU A 225 -8.02 -2.29 -16.52
CA LEU A 225 -7.35 -3.52 -16.92
C LEU A 225 -7.14 -3.57 -18.45
N PRO A 226 -6.16 -4.35 -18.94
CA PRO A 226 -5.94 -4.52 -20.38
C PRO A 226 -7.19 -5.02 -21.10
N ALA A 227 -7.40 -4.59 -22.35
CA ALA A 227 -8.58 -4.95 -23.13
C ALA A 227 -8.78 -6.48 -23.31
N ASN A 228 -7.70 -7.25 -23.32
CA ASN A 228 -7.70 -8.71 -23.41
C ASN A 228 -7.75 -9.42 -22.04
N TRP A 229 -8.01 -8.69 -20.94
CA TRP A 229 -7.99 -9.24 -19.57
C TRP A 229 -8.90 -10.46 -19.40
N LYS A 230 -10.11 -10.40 -19.96
CA LYS A 230 -11.06 -11.51 -19.90
C LYS A 230 -10.48 -12.78 -20.54
N ASP A 231 -9.92 -12.67 -21.74
CA ASP A 231 -9.37 -13.82 -22.45
C ASP A 231 -8.18 -14.43 -21.70
N VAL A 232 -7.33 -13.56 -21.11
CA VAL A 232 -6.16 -13.98 -20.31
C VAL A 232 -6.61 -14.74 -19.07
N THR A 233 -7.63 -14.25 -18.35
CA THR A 233 -8.13 -14.91 -17.14
C THR A 233 -8.89 -16.19 -17.42
N GLU A 234 -9.70 -16.25 -18.47
CA GLU A 234 -10.38 -17.48 -18.92
C GLU A 234 -9.36 -18.56 -19.30
N LYS A 235 -8.29 -18.19 -20.02
CA LYS A 235 -7.20 -19.11 -20.34
C LYS A 235 -6.48 -19.59 -19.08
N LEU A 236 -6.14 -18.67 -18.14
CA LEU A 236 -5.51 -19.02 -16.88
C LEU A 236 -6.34 -20.05 -16.11
N PHE A 237 -7.65 -19.83 -15.99
CA PHE A 237 -8.55 -20.74 -15.29
C PHE A 237 -8.61 -22.11 -15.97
N ALA A 238 -8.77 -22.14 -17.30
CA ALA A 238 -8.83 -23.38 -18.05
C ALA A 238 -7.54 -24.21 -17.91
N GLU A 239 -6.37 -23.59 -18.07
CA GLU A 239 -5.08 -24.26 -17.94
C GLU A 239 -4.80 -24.74 -16.51
N THR A 240 -5.14 -23.93 -15.50
CA THR A 240 -4.95 -24.29 -14.09
C THR A 240 -5.87 -25.44 -13.71
N ASN A 241 -7.13 -25.40 -14.14
CA ASN A 241 -8.12 -26.45 -13.88
C ASN A 241 -7.76 -27.76 -14.60
N GLU A 242 -7.25 -27.68 -15.83
CA GLU A 242 -6.81 -28.89 -16.56
C GLU A 242 -5.65 -29.58 -15.87
N LYS A 243 -4.68 -28.82 -15.38
CA LYS A 243 -3.52 -29.36 -14.66
C LYS A 243 -3.89 -29.85 -13.26
N ALA A 244 -4.73 -29.14 -12.53
CA ALA A 244 -5.15 -29.42 -11.15
C ALA A 244 -3.95 -29.87 -10.27
N GLU A 245 -2.87 -29.09 -10.29
CA GLU A 245 -1.60 -29.46 -9.64
C GLU A 245 -1.74 -29.54 -8.13
N SER A 246 -1.22 -30.64 -7.55
CA SER A 246 -1.07 -30.79 -6.11
C SER A 246 0.23 -30.13 -5.65
N VAL A 247 0.16 -28.86 -5.24
CA VAL A 247 1.30 -28.05 -4.82
C VAL A 247 0.91 -27.19 -3.61
N ALA A 248 1.89 -26.59 -2.95
CA ALA A 248 1.61 -25.54 -1.94
C ALA A 248 0.88 -24.37 -2.59
N SER A 249 -0.09 -23.76 -1.90
CA SER A 249 -0.82 -22.62 -2.47
C SER A 249 0.07 -21.41 -2.75
N ARG A 250 1.19 -21.22 -2.00
CA ARG A 250 2.22 -20.22 -2.35
C ARG A 250 2.89 -20.52 -3.70
N LYS A 251 3.06 -21.81 -4.08
CA LYS A 251 3.61 -22.19 -5.38
C LYS A 251 2.59 -21.99 -6.50
N ALA A 252 1.33 -22.33 -6.26
CA ALA A 252 0.24 -21.99 -7.16
C ALA A 252 0.15 -20.48 -7.40
N SER A 253 0.32 -19.67 -6.34
CA SER A 253 0.40 -18.20 -6.41
C SER A 253 1.55 -17.75 -7.33
N GLN A 254 2.75 -18.32 -7.20
CA GLN A 254 3.87 -18.02 -8.10
C GLN A 254 3.54 -18.32 -9.56
N ASN A 255 2.87 -19.44 -9.81
CA ASN A 255 2.47 -19.83 -11.16
C ASN A 255 1.49 -18.81 -11.75
N VAL A 256 0.54 -18.30 -10.95
CA VAL A 256 -0.40 -17.24 -11.36
C VAL A 256 0.33 -15.92 -11.62
N ILE A 257 1.23 -15.50 -10.72
CA ILE A 257 2.07 -14.29 -10.90
C ILE A 257 2.81 -14.39 -12.25
N ALA A 258 3.46 -15.53 -12.52
CA ALA A 258 4.21 -15.73 -13.77
C ALA A 258 3.33 -15.71 -15.02
N ALA A 259 2.10 -16.21 -14.93
CA ALA A 259 1.15 -16.22 -16.05
C ALA A 259 0.58 -14.82 -16.34
N LEU A 260 0.34 -14.00 -15.33
CA LEU A 260 -0.27 -12.68 -15.47
C LEU A 260 0.74 -11.54 -15.73
N ALA A 261 1.97 -11.66 -15.22
CA ALA A 261 2.99 -10.62 -15.34
C ALA A 261 3.25 -10.13 -16.78
N PRO A 262 3.24 -10.97 -17.84
CA PRO A 262 3.41 -10.48 -19.21
C PRO A 262 2.28 -9.57 -19.71
N THR A 263 1.09 -9.67 -19.12
CA THR A 263 -0.11 -8.92 -19.54
C THR A 263 -0.30 -7.64 -18.73
N LEU A 264 0.32 -7.57 -17.56
CA LEU A 264 0.18 -6.46 -16.60
C LEU A 264 1.51 -5.74 -16.40
N PRO A 265 1.89 -4.82 -17.29
CA PRO A 265 3.14 -4.07 -17.14
C PRO A 265 3.17 -3.13 -15.92
N GLU A 266 2.02 -2.81 -15.34
CA GLU A 266 1.86 -2.10 -14.06
C GLU A 266 2.08 -2.98 -12.82
N TYR A 267 2.25 -4.29 -12.99
CA TYR A 267 2.39 -5.24 -11.91
C TYR A 267 3.74 -5.09 -11.22
N LEU A 268 3.72 -4.66 -9.98
CA LEU A 268 4.90 -4.34 -9.18
C LEU A 268 4.96 -5.26 -7.97
N GLY A 269 5.83 -6.26 -8.05
CA GLY A 269 6.02 -7.22 -6.96
C GLY A 269 7.02 -6.77 -5.92
N GLY A 270 6.98 -7.41 -4.76
CA GLY A 270 7.99 -7.21 -3.73
C GLY A 270 7.90 -8.20 -2.58
N SER A 271 8.88 -8.16 -1.69
CA SER A 271 8.91 -8.98 -0.48
C SER A 271 9.75 -8.32 0.60
N ALA A 272 9.36 -8.58 1.86
CA ALA A 272 10.13 -8.20 3.05
C ALA A 272 11.21 -9.25 3.37
N ASP A 273 12.22 -9.35 2.47
CA ASP A 273 13.37 -10.27 2.55
C ASP A 273 13.01 -11.77 2.53
N LEU A 274 11.84 -12.12 1.98
CA LEU A 274 11.33 -13.49 1.94
C LEU A 274 10.97 -13.96 0.52
N THR A 275 11.57 -13.37 -0.52
CA THR A 275 11.24 -13.66 -1.92
C THR A 275 11.24 -15.15 -2.24
N GLY A 276 12.28 -15.88 -1.85
CA GLY A 276 12.41 -17.31 -2.09
C GLY A 276 11.43 -18.17 -1.28
N SER A 277 10.98 -17.68 -0.12
CA SER A 277 10.02 -18.38 0.74
C SER A 277 8.58 -18.05 0.38
N ASN A 278 8.28 -16.78 0.08
CA ASN A 278 6.94 -16.35 -0.34
C ASN A 278 6.63 -16.72 -1.79
N LEU A 279 7.65 -16.97 -2.61
CA LEU A 279 7.52 -17.24 -4.05
C LEU A 279 6.81 -16.10 -4.80
N THR A 280 7.16 -14.86 -4.49
CA THR A 280 6.55 -13.64 -5.03
C THR A 280 7.22 -13.13 -6.30
N SER A 281 8.29 -13.77 -6.78
CA SER A 281 9.02 -13.38 -7.98
C SER A 281 8.92 -14.44 -9.08
N CYS A 282 9.08 -14.01 -10.33
CA CYS A 282 9.17 -14.86 -11.50
C CYS A 282 10.24 -14.35 -12.47
N SER A 283 10.51 -15.11 -13.54
CA SER A 283 11.60 -14.81 -14.50
C SER A 283 11.42 -13.51 -15.29
N SER A 284 10.21 -12.98 -15.39
CA SER A 284 9.91 -11.71 -16.06
C SER A 284 10.14 -10.49 -15.16
N PHE A 285 10.37 -10.69 -13.86
CA PHE A 285 10.63 -9.59 -12.94
C PHE A 285 12.11 -9.21 -12.89
N LYS A 286 12.33 -7.88 -12.84
CA LYS A 286 13.64 -7.26 -12.64
C LYS A 286 13.62 -6.49 -11.33
N HIS A 287 14.69 -6.63 -10.55
CA HIS A 287 14.81 -5.89 -9.28
C HIS A 287 14.98 -4.39 -9.54
N VAL A 288 14.22 -3.60 -8.80
CA VAL A 288 14.37 -2.14 -8.73
C VAL A 288 15.61 -1.83 -7.91
N SER A 289 16.46 -0.96 -8.43
CA SER A 289 17.59 -0.39 -7.70
C SER A 289 17.61 1.13 -7.88
N GLY A 290 18.49 1.83 -7.14
CA GLY A 290 18.67 3.27 -7.34
C GLY A 290 19.12 3.67 -8.74
N LYS A 291 19.67 2.72 -9.51
CA LYS A 291 20.28 2.96 -10.85
C LYS A 291 19.52 2.29 -11.99
N GLU A 292 18.84 1.18 -11.70
CA GLU A 292 18.21 0.36 -12.72
C GLU A 292 16.69 0.31 -12.49
N PRO A 293 15.89 0.56 -13.54
CA PRO A 293 14.45 0.39 -13.46
C PRO A 293 14.10 -1.10 -13.36
N GLY A 294 12.95 -1.38 -12.74
CA GLY A 294 12.46 -2.74 -12.59
C GLY A 294 10.99 -2.77 -12.20
N ASN A 295 10.53 -3.96 -11.88
CA ASN A 295 9.15 -4.22 -11.45
C ASN A 295 9.07 -5.18 -10.25
N TYR A 296 10.17 -5.30 -9.51
CA TYR A 296 10.23 -6.07 -8.27
C TYR A 296 11.09 -5.36 -7.22
N ILE A 297 10.54 -5.11 -6.04
CA ILE A 297 11.20 -4.38 -4.96
C ILE A 297 11.61 -5.33 -3.83
N SER A 298 12.90 -5.31 -3.50
CA SER A 298 13.43 -5.92 -2.27
C SER A 298 13.36 -4.89 -1.14
N TYR A 299 12.36 -5.04 -0.26
CA TYR A 299 12.17 -4.09 0.86
C TYR A 299 13.10 -4.34 2.04
N GLY A 300 13.79 -5.51 2.08
CA GLY A 300 14.48 -5.98 3.27
C GLY A 300 13.48 -6.37 4.38
N VAL A 301 13.96 -6.58 5.58
CA VAL A 301 13.11 -6.95 6.73
C VAL A 301 12.38 -5.70 7.24
N ARG A 302 11.32 -5.31 6.52
CA ARG A 302 10.54 -4.07 6.74
C ARG A 302 9.08 -4.26 6.33
N GLU A 303 8.34 -5.10 7.05
CA GLU A 303 6.93 -5.43 6.73
C GLU A 303 6.04 -4.19 6.77
N PHE A 304 6.16 -3.36 7.80
CA PHE A 304 5.38 -2.15 7.95
C PHE A 304 5.71 -1.13 6.85
N GLY A 305 7.00 -0.86 6.64
CA GLY A 305 7.47 0.02 5.57
C GLY A 305 7.02 -0.44 4.19
N MET A 306 7.12 -1.74 3.90
CA MET A 306 6.68 -2.33 2.63
C MET A 306 5.23 -1.99 2.33
N PHE A 307 4.29 -2.34 3.22
CA PHE A 307 2.87 -2.11 2.96
C PHE A 307 2.49 -0.63 2.98
N ALA A 308 3.12 0.19 3.81
CA ALA A 308 2.87 1.62 3.81
C ALA A 308 3.45 2.33 2.57
N ILE A 309 4.60 1.90 2.03
CA ILE A 309 5.13 2.36 0.74
C ILE A 309 4.21 1.92 -0.40
N MET A 310 3.71 0.67 -0.38
CA MET A 310 2.73 0.19 -1.36
C MET A 310 1.45 1.04 -1.35
N ASN A 311 1.00 1.48 -0.19
CA ASN A 311 -0.14 2.41 -0.08
C ASN A 311 0.13 3.72 -0.83
N GLY A 312 1.32 4.29 -0.68
CA GLY A 312 1.73 5.49 -1.42
C GLY A 312 1.76 5.27 -2.94
N MET A 313 2.28 4.12 -3.39
CA MET A 313 2.30 3.77 -4.81
C MET A 313 0.89 3.60 -5.39
N ALA A 314 -0.01 2.96 -4.64
CA ALA A 314 -1.40 2.80 -5.04
C ALA A 314 -2.16 4.15 -5.09
N LEU A 315 -1.88 5.07 -4.15
CA LEU A 315 -2.43 6.43 -4.15
C LEU A 315 -1.95 7.26 -5.35
N HIS A 316 -0.68 7.10 -5.75
CA HIS A 316 -0.14 7.76 -6.94
C HIS A 316 -0.89 7.32 -8.21
N GLY A 317 -1.23 6.04 -8.30
CA GLY A 317 -1.81 5.43 -9.51
C GLY A 317 -0.74 4.98 -10.53
N GLY A 318 -1.21 4.30 -11.57
CA GLY A 318 -0.36 3.80 -12.64
C GLY A 318 0.39 2.49 -12.33
N LEU A 319 0.35 2.03 -11.08
CA LEU A 319 0.99 0.80 -10.59
C LEU A 319 -0.02 -0.08 -9.84
N LEU A 320 0.21 -1.39 -9.88
CA LEU A 320 -0.52 -2.39 -9.12
C LEU A 320 0.45 -3.12 -8.17
N PRO A 321 0.65 -2.60 -6.95
CA PRO A 321 1.63 -3.16 -6.04
C PRO A 321 1.12 -4.40 -5.30
N PHE A 322 1.99 -5.42 -5.20
CA PHE A 322 1.81 -6.52 -4.27
C PHE A 322 3.10 -6.81 -3.48
N GLY A 323 2.96 -7.24 -2.24
CA GLY A 323 4.10 -7.50 -1.38
C GLY A 323 3.91 -8.75 -0.53
N GLY A 324 5.00 -9.49 -0.31
CA GLY A 324 5.00 -10.75 0.40
C GLY A 324 5.73 -10.70 1.73
N THR A 325 5.17 -11.40 2.71
CA THR A 325 5.80 -11.78 3.97
C THR A 325 5.18 -13.06 4.51
N PHE A 326 5.68 -13.61 5.60
CA PHE A 326 4.98 -14.68 6.32
C PHE A 326 3.71 -14.15 6.97
N HIS A 327 2.68 -14.98 7.02
CA HIS A 327 1.39 -14.57 7.55
C HIS A 327 1.47 -14.09 9.02
N MET A 328 2.31 -14.72 9.83
CA MET A 328 2.57 -14.28 11.20
C MET A 328 3.06 -12.84 11.27
N PHE A 329 3.92 -12.42 10.33
CA PHE A 329 4.50 -11.07 10.32
C PHE A 329 3.59 -10.01 9.71
N SER A 330 2.37 -10.37 9.29
CA SER A 330 1.33 -9.40 9.02
C SER A 330 1.01 -8.52 10.24
N ASP A 331 1.32 -8.98 11.45
CA ASP A 331 1.16 -8.19 12.67
C ASP A 331 2.08 -6.95 12.70
N TYR A 332 3.31 -7.05 12.19
CA TYR A 332 4.18 -5.88 12.02
C TYR A 332 3.59 -4.88 11.03
N ALA A 333 2.89 -5.36 10.02
CA ALA A 333 2.30 -4.55 8.94
C ALA A 333 0.85 -4.12 9.20
N LYS A 334 0.22 -4.58 10.27
CA LYS A 334 -1.23 -4.47 10.49
C LYS A 334 -1.77 -3.04 10.40
N SER A 335 -1.01 -2.07 10.90
CA SER A 335 -1.37 -0.65 10.79
C SER A 335 -1.45 -0.19 9.33
N ALA A 336 -0.49 -0.56 8.49
CA ALA A 336 -0.49 -0.20 7.07
C ALA A 336 -1.60 -0.93 6.30
N LEU A 337 -1.84 -2.21 6.59
CA LEU A 337 -2.93 -2.99 6.00
C LEU A 337 -4.30 -2.40 6.35
N ARG A 338 -4.47 -1.97 7.60
CA ARG A 338 -5.67 -1.25 8.03
C ARG A 338 -5.85 0.06 7.28
N MET A 339 -4.76 0.82 7.06
CA MET A 339 -4.81 2.06 6.29
C MET A 339 -5.10 1.81 4.82
N SER A 340 -4.58 0.74 4.21
CA SER A 340 -4.97 0.33 2.85
C SER A 340 -6.50 0.18 2.73
N ALA A 341 -7.11 -0.49 3.70
CA ALA A 341 -8.56 -0.70 3.72
C ALA A 341 -9.35 0.59 3.95
N LEU A 342 -8.90 1.45 4.89
CA LEU A 342 -9.52 2.75 5.19
C LEU A 342 -9.48 3.69 3.98
N MET A 343 -8.36 3.72 3.26
CA MET A 343 -8.15 4.53 2.07
C MET A 343 -8.71 3.88 0.80
N LYS A 344 -9.28 2.67 0.89
CA LYS A 344 -9.85 1.90 -0.24
C LYS A 344 -8.84 1.63 -1.36
N LEU A 345 -7.62 1.29 -1.00
CA LEU A 345 -6.52 1.12 -1.95
C LEU A 345 -6.48 -0.28 -2.53
N ARG A 346 -6.21 -0.37 -3.82
CA ARG A 346 -5.95 -1.60 -4.55
C ARG A 346 -4.52 -2.07 -4.31
N THR A 347 -4.27 -2.70 -3.17
CA THR A 347 -3.00 -3.33 -2.80
C THR A 347 -3.22 -4.81 -2.50
N ILE A 348 -2.22 -5.65 -2.78
CA ILE A 348 -2.32 -7.10 -2.58
C ILE A 348 -1.24 -7.56 -1.61
N ALA A 349 -1.67 -8.14 -0.49
CA ALA A 349 -0.78 -8.76 0.50
C ALA A 349 -0.69 -10.27 0.25
N VAL A 350 0.52 -10.76 0.00
CA VAL A 350 0.80 -12.19 -0.18
C VAL A 350 1.38 -12.73 1.12
N LEU A 351 0.53 -13.39 1.91
CA LEU A 351 0.83 -13.84 3.27
C LEU A 351 0.97 -15.36 3.29
N THR A 352 2.20 -15.84 3.28
CA THR A 352 2.48 -17.27 3.20
C THR A 352 2.76 -17.90 4.57
N HIS A 353 2.86 -19.24 4.62
CA HIS A 353 3.09 -19.97 5.87
C HIS A 353 1.93 -19.79 6.86
N ASP A 354 0.73 -20.11 6.37
CA ASP A 354 -0.58 -19.72 6.91
C ASP A 354 -1.02 -20.46 8.19
N SER A 355 -0.30 -21.48 8.62
CA SER A 355 -0.75 -22.38 9.71
C SER A 355 0.39 -23.10 10.39
N ILE A 356 0.06 -23.95 11.38
CA ILE A 356 1.01 -24.87 12.02
C ILE A 356 1.67 -25.85 11.03
N GLY A 357 1.08 -26.05 9.85
CA GLY A 357 1.62 -26.86 8.77
C GLY A 357 2.87 -26.28 8.10
N GLN A 358 3.30 -25.07 8.49
CA GLN A 358 4.52 -24.45 7.98
C GLN A 358 5.82 -25.18 8.43
N GLY A 359 5.77 -25.96 9.53
CA GLY A 359 6.84 -26.87 9.92
C GLY A 359 7.76 -26.35 11.02
N GLU A 360 9.07 -26.52 10.82
CA GLU A 360 10.12 -26.43 11.83
C GLU A 360 10.45 -25.04 12.38
N ASP A 361 10.00 -23.96 11.77
CA ASP A 361 10.22 -22.60 12.26
C ASP A 361 9.59 -22.34 13.64
N GLY A 362 8.61 -23.15 14.01
CA GLY A 362 8.06 -23.22 15.36
C GLY A 362 7.04 -22.13 15.69
N PRO A 363 6.67 -21.99 16.98
CA PRO A 363 5.53 -21.19 17.43
C PRO A 363 5.68 -19.68 17.15
N THR A 364 6.89 -19.16 17.02
CA THR A 364 7.12 -17.75 16.67
C THR A 364 6.73 -17.40 15.24
N HIS A 365 6.52 -18.41 14.38
CA HIS A 365 6.18 -18.28 12.96
C HIS A 365 4.82 -18.89 12.62
N GLN A 366 4.15 -19.54 13.57
CA GLN A 366 2.87 -20.24 13.39
C GLN A 366 1.70 -19.31 13.70
N PRO A 367 0.98 -18.78 12.67
CA PRO A 367 -0.15 -17.89 12.89
C PRO A 367 -1.35 -18.67 13.44
N ILE A 368 -2.09 -18.08 14.38
CA ILE A 368 -3.32 -18.59 14.96
C ILE A 368 -4.44 -17.58 14.80
N GLU A 369 -4.31 -16.39 15.40
CA GLU A 369 -5.31 -15.32 15.37
C GLU A 369 -5.19 -14.38 14.15
N ASN A 370 -4.11 -14.44 13.40
CA ASN A 370 -3.76 -13.49 12.35
C ASN A 370 -4.83 -13.43 11.25
N THR A 371 -5.34 -14.59 10.79
CA THR A 371 -6.39 -14.63 9.77
C THR A 371 -7.69 -13.99 10.27
N ALA A 372 -8.11 -14.29 11.50
CA ALA A 372 -9.27 -13.66 12.12
C ALA A 372 -9.04 -12.15 12.28
N GLY A 373 -7.85 -11.75 12.73
CA GLY A 373 -7.45 -10.35 12.86
C GLY A 373 -7.55 -9.56 11.56
N LEU A 374 -7.17 -10.13 10.42
CA LEU A 374 -7.34 -9.51 9.11
C LEU A 374 -8.81 -9.42 8.68
N ARG A 375 -9.61 -10.46 8.95
CA ARG A 375 -11.05 -10.48 8.63
C ARG A 375 -11.84 -9.39 9.38
N TYR A 376 -11.38 -8.96 10.56
CA TYR A 376 -11.98 -7.87 11.32
C TYR A 376 -11.66 -6.48 10.79
N ILE A 377 -10.70 -6.32 9.90
CA ILE A 377 -10.43 -5.01 9.28
C ILE A 377 -11.55 -4.70 8.29
N PRO A 378 -12.35 -3.63 8.51
CA PRO A 378 -13.40 -3.25 7.58
C PRO A 378 -12.82 -2.99 6.18
N ASN A 379 -13.52 -3.46 5.14
CA ASN A 379 -13.12 -3.33 3.74
C ASN A 379 -11.85 -4.10 3.33
N MET A 380 -11.34 -5.02 4.15
CA MET A 380 -10.28 -5.95 3.76
C MET A 380 -10.90 -7.23 3.21
N ASP A 381 -10.49 -7.68 2.02
CA ASP A 381 -10.79 -9.04 1.55
C ASP A 381 -9.68 -9.99 1.95
N VAL A 382 -10.07 -11.07 2.60
CA VAL A 382 -9.14 -12.14 2.99
C VAL A 382 -9.50 -13.41 2.24
N TRP A 383 -8.58 -13.88 1.41
CA TRP A 383 -8.71 -15.11 0.66
C TRP A 383 -7.75 -16.17 1.20
N ARG A 384 -8.26 -17.34 1.52
CA ARG A 384 -7.49 -18.50 1.94
C ARG A 384 -7.84 -19.70 1.06
N PRO A 385 -7.25 -19.79 -0.14
CA PRO A 385 -7.61 -20.78 -1.15
C PRO A 385 -7.12 -22.20 -0.81
N ALA A 386 -7.90 -23.21 -1.20
CA ALA A 386 -7.71 -24.61 -0.87
C ALA A 386 -6.99 -25.44 -1.96
N ASP A 387 -6.85 -24.93 -3.16
CA ASP A 387 -6.15 -25.56 -4.27
C ASP A 387 -5.65 -24.53 -5.30
N SER A 388 -5.01 -24.99 -6.37
CA SER A 388 -4.43 -24.12 -7.40
C SER A 388 -5.47 -23.32 -8.18
N VAL A 389 -6.70 -23.84 -8.35
CA VAL A 389 -7.79 -23.16 -9.05
C VAL A 389 -8.37 -22.03 -8.20
N GLU A 390 -8.64 -22.30 -6.93
CA GLU A 390 -9.05 -21.25 -5.99
C GLU A 390 -8.00 -20.16 -5.85
N VAL A 391 -6.68 -20.50 -5.91
CA VAL A 391 -5.60 -19.50 -5.92
C VAL A 391 -5.69 -18.60 -7.16
N ALA A 392 -5.95 -19.16 -8.32
CA ALA A 392 -6.10 -18.37 -9.55
C ALA A 392 -7.31 -17.43 -9.47
N VAL A 393 -8.44 -17.90 -8.96
CA VAL A 393 -9.65 -17.09 -8.75
C VAL A 393 -9.37 -15.96 -7.74
N ALA A 394 -8.70 -16.26 -6.62
CA ALA A 394 -8.37 -15.29 -5.59
C ALA A 394 -7.44 -14.15 -6.11
N TRP A 395 -6.44 -14.49 -6.93
CA TRP A 395 -5.57 -13.50 -7.57
C TRP A 395 -6.32 -12.61 -8.56
N VAL A 396 -7.16 -13.21 -9.41
CA VAL A 396 -7.97 -12.45 -10.37
C VAL A 396 -8.94 -11.51 -9.62
N ALA A 397 -9.61 -12.01 -8.58
CA ALA A 397 -10.49 -11.19 -7.74
C ALA A 397 -9.72 -10.04 -7.07
N ALA A 398 -8.49 -10.27 -6.57
CA ALA A 398 -7.64 -9.24 -5.98
C ALA A 398 -7.23 -8.16 -6.99
N ILE A 399 -6.92 -8.56 -8.23
CA ILE A 399 -6.55 -7.64 -9.31
C ILE A 399 -7.78 -6.86 -9.81
N GLU A 400 -8.95 -7.45 -9.89
CA GLU A 400 -10.18 -6.81 -10.35
C GLU A 400 -10.77 -5.84 -9.31
N ARG A 401 -10.45 -6.03 -8.04
CA ARG A 401 -10.96 -5.19 -6.96
C ARG A 401 -10.30 -3.81 -6.94
N GLN A 402 -11.08 -2.75 -7.13
CA GLN A 402 -10.59 -1.35 -7.20
C GLN A 402 -10.83 -0.54 -5.93
N ASP A 403 -11.70 -1.00 -5.02
CA ASP A 403 -12.20 -0.23 -3.88
C ASP A 403 -11.70 -0.72 -2.52
N GLY A 404 -10.66 -1.53 -2.52
CA GLY A 404 -10.06 -2.03 -1.28
C GLY A 404 -8.93 -3.02 -1.50
N PRO A 405 -8.17 -3.31 -0.44
CA PRO A 405 -7.05 -4.25 -0.46
C PRO A 405 -7.51 -5.71 -0.36
N THR A 406 -6.63 -6.59 -0.81
CA THR A 406 -6.82 -8.04 -0.68
C THR A 406 -5.62 -8.69 -0.01
N SER A 407 -5.86 -9.54 0.97
CA SER A 407 -4.88 -10.41 1.61
C SER A 407 -5.05 -11.84 1.14
N LEU A 408 -4.01 -12.42 0.53
CA LEU A 408 -3.96 -13.81 0.09
C LEU A 408 -3.18 -14.63 1.11
N VAL A 409 -3.86 -15.49 1.85
CA VAL A 409 -3.31 -16.31 2.93
C VAL A 409 -3.00 -17.71 2.38
N LEU A 410 -1.72 -18.05 2.28
CA LEU A 410 -1.23 -19.17 1.48
C LEU A 410 -0.41 -20.17 2.29
N SER A 411 -0.59 -21.47 2.00
CA SER A 411 0.11 -22.56 2.67
C SER A 411 1.59 -22.68 2.26
N ARG A 412 2.43 -23.15 3.20
CA ARG A 412 3.77 -23.65 2.90
C ARG A 412 3.75 -25.10 2.44
N GLN A 413 2.93 -25.92 3.09
CA GLN A 413 2.78 -27.34 2.76
C GLN A 413 1.98 -27.52 1.45
N GLY A 414 2.21 -28.64 0.78
CA GLY A 414 1.43 -29.04 -0.38
C GLY A 414 -0.03 -29.30 -0.02
N ILE A 415 -0.91 -28.96 -0.93
CA ILE A 415 -2.35 -29.21 -0.86
C ILE A 415 -2.79 -29.99 -2.13
N PRO A 416 -3.82 -30.83 -2.04
CA PRO A 416 -4.31 -31.58 -3.19
C PRO A 416 -4.88 -30.64 -4.26
N GLY A 417 -4.56 -30.93 -5.54
CA GLY A 417 -5.21 -30.29 -6.66
C GLY A 417 -6.58 -30.91 -6.93
N ARG A 418 -7.53 -30.10 -7.38
CA ARG A 418 -8.88 -30.50 -7.74
C ARG A 418 -9.28 -29.90 -9.08
N LYS A 419 -10.12 -30.65 -9.84
CA LYS A 419 -10.81 -30.13 -11.01
C LYS A 419 -12.18 -29.60 -10.59
N HIS A 420 -12.58 -28.52 -11.20
CA HIS A 420 -13.80 -27.81 -10.87
C HIS A 420 -14.65 -27.61 -12.12
N ASP A 421 -15.98 -27.57 -11.94
CA ASP A 421 -16.92 -27.22 -12.99
C ASP A 421 -17.25 -25.72 -13.02
N ALA A 422 -18.12 -25.31 -13.94
CA ALA A 422 -18.47 -23.91 -14.10
C ALA A 422 -19.23 -23.33 -12.87
N ALA A 423 -20.02 -24.16 -12.17
CA ALA A 423 -20.75 -23.73 -10.97
C ALA A 423 -19.79 -23.50 -9.81
N ASP A 424 -18.76 -24.32 -9.67
CA ASP A 424 -17.71 -24.13 -8.67
C ASP A 424 -16.98 -22.79 -8.86
N PHE A 425 -16.61 -22.43 -10.11
CA PHE A 425 -15.98 -21.15 -10.40
C PHE A 425 -16.87 -19.95 -10.02
N GLU A 426 -18.18 -20.05 -10.30
CA GLU A 426 -19.13 -19.01 -9.90
C GLU A 426 -19.19 -18.89 -8.37
N GLY A 427 -19.26 -20.04 -7.68
CA GLY A 427 -19.28 -20.07 -6.22
C GLY A 427 -17.98 -19.55 -5.58
N MET A 428 -16.81 -19.91 -6.14
CA MET A 428 -15.54 -19.37 -5.68
C MET A 428 -15.51 -17.84 -5.74
N ARG A 429 -15.98 -17.24 -6.84
CA ARG A 429 -16.08 -15.78 -7.00
C ARG A 429 -17.02 -15.14 -5.97
N LYS A 430 -18.00 -15.89 -5.48
CA LYS A 430 -18.93 -15.49 -4.41
C LYS A 430 -18.39 -15.75 -2.99
N GLY A 431 -17.22 -16.34 -2.87
CA GLY A 431 -16.53 -16.58 -1.60
C GLY A 431 -16.81 -17.90 -0.92
N ALA A 432 -17.80 -18.70 -1.39
CA ALA A 432 -18.07 -20.05 -0.90
C ALA A 432 -18.86 -20.86 -1.91
N TYR A 433 -18.63 -22.19 -1.91
CA TYR A 433 -19.37 -23.14 -2.74
C TYR A 433 -19.42 -24.54 -2.11
N ILE A 434 -20.37 -25.35 -2.55
CA ILE A 434 -20.45 -26.76 -2.14
C ILE A 434 -19.39 -27.54 -2.92
N LEU A 435 -18.32 -27.94 -2.24
CA LEU A 435 -17.26 -28.74 -2.83
C LEU A 435 -17.70 -30.21 -3.03
N SER A 436 -18.45 -30.75 -2.06
CA SER A 436 -18.95 -32.11 -2.10
C SER A 436 -20.29 -32.22 -1.39
N GLU A 437 -21.29 -32.73 -2.14
CA GLU A 437 -22.66 -32.89 -1.63
C GLU A 437 -22.73 -34.11 -0.69
N ALA A 438 -23.68 -34.05 0.22
CA ALA A 438 -24.03 -35.16 1.08
C ALA A 438 -24.65 -36.33 0.26
N LYS A 439 -24.30 -37.55 0.61
CA LYS A 439 -24.82 -38.73 -0.03
C LYS A 439 -26.38 -38.75 0.07
N GLY A 440 -27.03 -38.85 -1.08
CA GLY A 440 -28.46 -38.78 -1.15
C GLY A 440 -29.06 -37.34 -1.10
N GLY A 441 -28.25 -36.32 -1.15
CA GLY A 441 -28.65 -34.91 -1.26
C GLY A 441 -29.15 -34.24 0.03
N LYS A 442 -29.30 -34.99 1.13
CA LYS A 442 -29.68 -34.46 2.45
C LYS A 442 -28.53 -34.61 3.41
N ALA A 443 -28.01 -33.48 3.89
CA ALA A 443 -26.94 -33.43 4.88
C ALA A 443 -27.47 -33.57 6.30
N ASP A 444 -26.85 -34.41 7.10
CA ASP A 444 -27.00 -34.46 8.54
C ASP A 444 -26.10 -33.41 9.23
N VAL A 445 -24.93 -33.11 8.60
CA VAL A 445 -23.99 -32.12 9.06
C VAL A 445 -23.34 -31.41 7.86
N ILE A 446 -22.95 -30.13 8.03
CA ILE A 446 -22.23 -29.34 7.04
C ILE A 446 -20.84 -29.05 7.62
N LEU A 447 -19.80 -29.44 6.88
CA LEU A 447 -18.40 -29.16 7.18
C LEU A 447 -17.97 -27.94 6.34
N ILE A 448 -17.75 -26.80 6.98
CA ILE A 448 -17.28 -25.58 6.31
C ILE A 448 -15.80 -25.44 6.61
N ALA A 449 -14.96 -25.38 5.56
CA ALA A 449 -13.52 -25.29 5.69
C ALA A 449 -12.95 -24.25 4.72
N THR A 450 -11.71 -23.83 4.98
CA THR A 450 -10.97 -22.87 4.16
C THR A 450 -9.50 -23.28 4.05
N GLY A 451 -8.85 -22.99 2.95
CA GLY A 451 -7.42 -23.26 2.74
C GLY A 451 -7.07 -24.75 2.89
N SER A 452 -5.95 -25.04 3.53
CA SER A 452 -5.45 -26.41 3.69
C SER A 452 -6.41 -27.36 4.45
N GLU A 453 -7.33 -26.83 5.26
CA GLU A 453 -8.29 -27.63 6.03
C GLU A 453 -9.45 -28.16 5.19
N VAL A 454 -9.64 -27.69 3.96
CA VAL A 454 -10.65 -28.22 3.04
C VAL A 454 -10.41 -29.70 2.72
N ASP A 455 -9.14 -30.10 2.56
CA ASP A 455 -8.79 -31.51 2.36
C ASP A 455 -9.11 -32.38 3.60
N LEU A 456 -8.86 -31.82 4.79
CA LEU A 456 -9.25 -32.48 6.05
C LEU A 456 -10.76 -32.67 6.14
N ALA A 457 -11.56 -31.65 5.78
CA ALA A 457 -13.01 -31.73 5.76
C ALA A 457 -13.52 -32.77 4.76
N ALA A 458 -12.91 -32.88 3.59
CA ALA A 458 -13.24 -33.89 2.58
C ALA A 458 -12.98 -35.32 3.11
N LYS A 459 -11.82 -35.56 3.73
CA LYS A 459 -11.50 -36.84 4.37
C LYS A 459 -12.42 -37.15 5.56
N ALA A 460 -12.81 -36.13 6.33
CA ALA A 460 -13.78 -36.32 7.40
C ALA A 460 -15.17 -36.70 6.85
N GLN A 461 -15.60 -36.17 5.70
CA GLN A 461 -16.83 -36.58 5.04
C GLN A 461 -16.82 -38.09 4.71
N GLU A 462 -15.71 -38.59 4.17
CA GLU A 462 -15.54 -40.01 3.85
C GLU A 462 -15.66 -40.89 5.09
N ALA A 463 -14.93 -40.53 6.18
CA ALA A 463 -14.98 -41.26 7.44
C ALA A 463 -16.38 -41.25 8.09
N LEU A 464 -17.06 -40.09 8.10
CA LEU A 464 -18.43 -39.98 8.62
C LEU A 464 -19.43 -40.83 7.84
N ALA A 465 -19.22 -40.99 6.53
CA ALA A 465 -20.09 -41.83 5.69
C ALA A 465 -19.99 -43.31 6.05
N GLU A 466 -18.83 -43.80 6.58
CA GLU A 466 -18.67 -45.17 7.11
C GLU A 466 -19.53 -45.40 8.35
N ASP A 467 -19.75 -44.32 9.15
CA ASP A 467 -20.63 -44.37 10.33
C ASP A 467 -22.10 -44.03 9.98
N GLY A 468 -22.44 -43.90 8.69
CA GLY A 468 -23.81 -43.60 8.23
C GLY A 468 -24.23 -42.13 8.38
N ILE A 469 -23.31 -41.24 8.64
CA ILE A 469 -23.56 -39.80 8.78
C ILE A 469 -23.28 -39.12 7.42
N ASN A 470 -24.29 -38.45 6.85
CA ASN A 470 -24.17 -37.76 5.55
C ASN A 470 -23.69 -36.32 5.77
N ALA A 471 -22.46 -36.06 5.45
CA ALA A 471 -21.87 -34.73 5.54
C ALA A 471 -21.85 -34.03 4.17
N ARG A 472 -22.12 -32.74 4.14
CA ARG A 472 -21.83 -31.84 3.01
C ARG A 472 -20.53 -31.11 3.32
N VAL A 473 -19.63 -30.95 2.33
CA VAL A 473 -18.42 -30.14 2.46
C VAL A 473 -18.58 -28.85 1.67
N VAL A 474 -18.33 -27.74 2.33
CA VAL A 474 -18.30 -26.38 1.74
C VAL A 474 -16.87 -25.86 1.79
N SER A 475 -16.32 -25.48 0.64
CA SER A 475 -15.10 -24.67 0.60
C SER A 475 -15.50 -23.19 0.70
N MET A 476 -14.88 -22.46 1.62
CA MET A 476 -15.12 -21.04 1.86
C MET A 476 -13.80 -20.26 1.72
N PRO A 477 -13.33 -20.02 0.49
CA PRO A 477 -12.07 -19.32 0.28
C PRO A 477 -12.07 -17.88 0.78
N SER A 478 -13.23 -17.20 0.88
CA SER A 478 -13.31 -15.84 1.43
C SER A 478 -14.65 -15.57 2.13
N THR A 479 -14.60 -15.46 3.45
CA THR A 479 -15.78 -15.06 4.26
C THR A 479 -16.22 -13.63 3.95
N ASN A 480 -15.27 -12.71 3.76
CA ASN A 480 -15.58 -11.30 3.50
C ASN A 480 -16.33 -11.10 2.16
N VAL A 481 -15.95 -11.87 1.13
CA VAL A 481 -16.64 -11.84 -0.16
C VAL A 481 -18.00 -12.49 -0.05
N PHE A 482 -18.11 -13.62 0.68
CA PHE A 482 -19.37 -14.31 0.90
C PHE A 482 -20.39 -13.44 1.64
N ASP A 483 -19.98 -12.74 2.70
CA ASP A 483 -20.83 -11.87 3.51
C ASP A 483 -21.45 -10.70 2.72
N ARG A 484 -20.88 -10.36 1.55
CA ARG A 484 -21.43 -9.31 0.67
C ARG A 484 -22.46 -9.82 -0.34
N GLN A 485 -22.71 -11.12 -0.39
CA GLN A 485 -23.73 -11.67 -1.28
C GLN A 485 -25.14 -11.32 -0.81
N ASP A 486 -26.06 -11.20 -1.77
CA ASP A 486 -27.46 -10.98 -1.46
C ASP A 486 -28.02 -12.16 -0.64
N GLN A 487 -28.83 -11.85 0.35
CA GLN A 487 -29.60 -12.87 1.07
C GLN A 487 -30.69 -13.37 0.12
N ALA A 488 -30.51 -14.57 -0.43
CA ALA A 488 -31.50 -15.25 -1.25
C ALA A 488 -32.45 -16.08 -0.40
#